data_15ff7c5fb7f97228ff9bf81b391e834e
#
_entry.id   15ff7c5fb7f97228ff9bf81b391e834e
#
_cell.length_a   1.000
_cell.length_b   1.000
_cell.length_c   1.000
_cell.angle_alpha   90.00
_cell.angle_beta   90.00
_cell.angle_gamma   90.00
#
_symmetry.space_group_name_H-M   'P 1'
#
loop_
_entity.id
_entity.type
_entity.pdbx_description
1 polymer ?
#
loop_
_entity_poly.entity_id
_entity_poly.type
_entity_poly.pdbx_seq_one_letter_code
_entity_poly.pdbx_strand_id
1 'polypeptide(L)'
;MMHHETSSSVRNYERHMDKAYRFMVDNGYNAVKSGYVGDIIPRGEHHYGQWMNNHYLYAVKKAADYKICVNGHEAVRPTGLCRTYPNLIGNESARGTEYEAFGGSKPFHTTLLPFNRLIGGPMDYTPGIFDTKLDFMGDLPHGQVQTTLAKQLALYVTLYSPLQMAADLVENYEKHMDAFQFIKDVAVDWDDSEYIEAEPGDYITVARKAKGTDNW
;
A
#
# COMPACT_ATOMS: atom_id res chain seq x y z
N MET A 1 -1.97 -12.96 0.38
CA MET A 1 -1.93 -12.16 -0.88
C MET A 1 -0.81 -12.66 -1.75
N MET A 2 -0.99 -12.68 -3.07
CA MET A 2 0.05 -13.01 -4.04
C MET A 2 0.52 -11.74 -4.75
N HIS A 3 1.80 -11.68 -5.15
CA HIS A 3 2.35 -10.54 -5.88
C HIS A 3 2.55 -10.90 -7.35
N HIS A 4 1.97 -10.11 -8.25
CA HIS A 4 2.17 -10.18 -9.69
C HIS A 4 2.89 -8.91 -10.15
N GLU A 5 4.18 -9.02 -10.46
CA GLU A 5 5.01 -7.94 -11.01
C GLU A 5 5.09 -8.08 -12.52
N THR A 6 4.52 -7.15 -13.28
CA THR A 6 4.18 -7.41 -14.69
C THR A 6 4.49 -6.27 -15.68
N SER A 7 5.15 -5.21 -15.26
CA SER A 7 5.46 -4.04 -16.12
C SER A 7 6.13 -4.41 -17.45
N SER A 8 7.09 -5.32 -17.40
CA SER A 8 7.87 -5.75 -18.57
C SER A 8 7.13 -6.72 -19.49
N SER A 9 5.88 -7.07 -19.20
CA SER A 9 5.11 -8.03 -20.01
C SER A 9 3.59 -7.92 -19.83
N VAL A 10 3.07 -6.70 -19.80
CA VAL A 10 1.64 -6.45 -19.51
C VAL A 10 0.69 -7.21 -20.42
N ARG A 11 0.95 -7.25 -21.74
CA ARG A 11 0.11 -8.05 -22.66
C ARG A 11 0.18 -9.54 -22.40
N ASN A 12 1.33 -10.04 -21.97
CA ASN A 12 1.45 -11.44 -21.59
C ASN A 12 0.68 -11.74 -20.32
N TYR A 13 0.72 -10.82 -19.34
CA TYR A 13 -0.08 -10.91 -18.15
C TYR A 13 -1.58 -10.97 -18.48
N GLU A 14 -2.09 -10.08 -19.33
CA GLU A 14 -3.50 -10.11 -19.76
C GLU A 14 -3.91 -11.47 -20.36
N ARG A 15 -3.05 -12.05 -21.22
CA ARG A 15 -3.31 -13.38 -21.83
C ARG A 15 -3.39 -14.52 -20.82
N HIS A 16 -2.65 -14.40 -19.72
CA HIS A 16 -2.54 -15.45 -18.71
C HIS A 16 -3.29 -15.15 -17.42
N MET A 17 -4.00 -14.03 -17.34
CA MET A 17 -4.65 -13.55 -16.13
C MET A 17 -5.69 -14.55 -15.61
N ASP A 18 -6.48 -15.17 -16.48
CA ASP A 18 -7.43 -16.23 -16.11
C ASP A 18 -6.73 -17.43 -15.45
N LYS A 19 -5.60 -17.86 -16.03
CA LYS A 19 -4.81 -18.95 -15.46
C LYS A 19 -4.19 -18.57 -14.12
N ALA A 20 -3.67 -17.35 -14.02
CA ALA A 20 -3.03 -16.85 -12.81
C ALA A 20 -4.06 -16.70 -11.66
N TYR A 21 -5.22 -16.12 -11.93
CA TYR A 21 -6.25 -15.93 -10.90
C TYR A 21 -6.91 -17.25 -10.50
N ARG A 22 -7.10 -18.18 -11.42
CA ARG A 22 -7.56 -19.53 -11.08
C ARG A 22 -6.57 -20.22 -10.15
N PHE A 23 -5.28 -20.18 -10.48
CA PHE A 23 -4.23 -20.71 -9.61
C PHE A 23 -4.27 -20.09 -8.20
N MET A 24 -4.50 -18.78 -8.10
CA MET A 24 -4.65 -18.12 -6.80
C MET A 24 -5.83 -18.68 -6.01
N VAL A 25 -7.01 -18.77 -6.65
CA VAL A 25 -8.22 -19.30 -6.00
C VAL A 25 -8.03 -20.75 -5.55
N ASP A 26 -7.48 -21.59 -6.42
CA ASP A 26 -7.22 -23.01 -6.15
C ASP A 26 -6.25 -23.21 -4.97
N ASN A 27 -5.40 -22.22 -4.69
CA ASN A 27 -4.46 -22.22 -3.57
C ASN A 27 -4.88 -21.32 -2.39
N GLY A 28 -6.14 -20.88 -2.34
CA GLY A 28 -6.71 -20.13 -1.22
C GLY A 28 -6.31 -18.66 -1.14
N TYR A 29 -5.75 -18.07 -2.21
CA TYR A 29 -5.43 -16.64 -2.25
C TYR A 29 -6.62 -15.83 -2.74
N ASN A 30 -7.02 -14.83 -1.98
CA ASN A 30 -8.14 -13.94 -2.27
C ASN A 30 -7.73 -12.47 -2.51
N ALA A 31 -6.44 -12.19 -2.55
CA ALA A 31 -5.92 -10.86 -2.82
C ALA A 31 -4.63 -10.91 -3.64
N VAL A 32 -4.48 -9.96 -4.56
CA VAL A 32 -3.29 -9.77 -5.40
C VAL A 32 -2.73 -8.37 -5.21
N LYS A 33 -1.42 -8.27 -5.03
CA LYS A 33 -0.65 -7.05 -5.27
C LYS A 33 -0.26 -7.04 -6.75
N SER A 34 -0.80 -6.10 -7.51
CA SER A 34 -0.45 -5.91 -8.93
C SER A 34 0.58 -4.80 -9.04
N GLY A 35 1.83 -5.17 -9.34
CA GLY A 35 2.96 -4.27 -9.47
C GLY A 35 3.36 -4.02 -10.93
N TYR A 36 3.91 -2.84 -11.18
CA TYR A 36 4.31 -2.38 -12.51
C TYR A 36 5.62 -1.59 -12.44
N VAL A 37 6.59 -2.07 -11.66
CA VAL A 37 7.89 -1.40 -11.49
C VAL A 37 8.69 -1.37 -12.81
N GLY A 38 9.35 -0.26 -13.07
CA GLY A 38 10.17 -0.07 -14.27
C GLY A 38 9.38 0.28 -15.52
N ASP A 39 10.01 0.11 -16.68
CA ASP A 39 9.43 0.50 -17.96
C ASP A 39 8.27 -0.40 -18.38
N ILE A 40 7.22 0.22 -18.90
CA ILE A 40 6.08 -0.52 -19.44
C ILE A 40 6.44 -1.15 -20.79
N ILE A 41 6.12 -2.43 -20.94
CA ILE A 41 6.12 -3.14 -22.23
C ILE A 41 4.67 -3.52 -22.55
N PRO A 42 4.09 -3.04 -23.65
CA PRO A 42 4.73 -2.62 -24.92
C PRO A 42 5.39 -1.22 -24.88
N ARG A 43 6.50 -1.09 -25.61
CA ARG A 43 7.25 0.18 -25.70
C ARG A 43 6.38 1.30 -26.24
N GLY A 44 6.56 2.49 -25.69
CA GLY A 44 5.79 3.70 -26.03
C GLY A 44 4.58 3.90 -25.12
N GLU A 45 4.23 2.90 -24.30
CA GLU A 45 3.21 3.04 -23.28
C GLU A 45 3.84 3.50 -21.95
N HIS A 46 3.05 4.19 -21.14
CA HIS A 46 3.46 4.77 -19.87
C HIS A 46 2.43 4.48 -18.78
N HIS A 47 2.87 4.42 -17.52
CA HIS A 47 2.01 4.14 -16.34
C HIS A 47 0.75 5.00 -16.29
N TYR A 48 0.83 6.27 -16.70
CA TYR A 48 -0.28 7.21 -16.69
C TYR A 48 -0.95 7.40 -18.05
N GLY A 49 -0.52 6.62 -19.07
CA GLY A 49 -1.11 6.64 -20.39
C GLY A 49 -2.48 5.98 -20.44
N GLN A 50 -3.29 6.33 -21.45
CA GLN A 50 -4.65 5.78 -21.60
C GLN A 50 -4.66 4.27 -21.71
N TRP A 51 -3.67 3.68 -22.35
CA TRP A 51 -3.58 2.23 -22.52
C TRP A 51 -3.41 1.53 -21.17
N MET A 52 -2.52 2.01 -20.29
CA MET A 52 -2.34 1.45 -18.95
C MET A 52 -3.55 1.72 -18.05
N ASN A 53 -4.21 2.87 -18.16
CA ASN A 53 -5.46 3.11 -17.43
C ASN A 53 -6.54 2.09 -17.79
N ASN A 54 -6.67 1.73 -19.07
CA ASN A 54 -7.57 0.68 -19.52
C ASN A 54 -7.15 -0.69 -18.97
N HIS A 55 -5.84 -0.97 -18.94
CA HIS A 55 -5.30 -2.20 -18.36
C HIS A 55 -5.62 -2.31 -16.86
N TYR A 56 -5.39 -1.26 -16.07
CA TYR A 56 -5.69 -1.28 -14.63
C TYR A 56 -7.16 -1.58 -14.37
N LEU A 57 -8.05 -0.92 -15.11
CA LEU A 57 -9.48 -1.17 -15.00
C LEU A 57 -9.83 -2.61 -15.42
N TYR A 58 -9.24 -3.11 -16.49
CA TYR A 58 -9.42 -4.49 -16.94
C TYR A 58 -8.98 -5.49 -15.86
N ALA A 59 -7.80 -5.29 -15.28
CA ALA A 59 -7.26 -6.16 -14.24
C ALA A 59 -8.17 -6.20 -13.00
N VAL A 60 -8.68 -5.04 -12.55
CA VAL A 60 -9.61 -4.95 -11.41
C VAL A 60 -10.92 -5.70 -11.70
N LYS A 61 -11.51 -5.49 -12.87
CA LYS A 61 -12.74 -6.18 -13.27
C LYS A 61 -12.53 -7.69 -13.39
N LYS A 62 -11.42 -8.09 -14.01
CA LYS A 62 -11.06 -9.51 -14.15
C LYS A 62 -10.84 -10.18 -12.79
N ALA A 63 -10.19 -9.51 -11.85
CA ALA A 63 -10.02 -10.01 -10.50
C ALA A 63 -11.36 -10.20 -9.77
N ALA A 64 -12.33 -9.29 -9.99
CA ALA A 64 -13.66 -9.40 -9.42
C ALA A 64 -14.39 -10.67 -9.88
N ASP A 65 -14.23 -11.11 -11.15
CA ASP A 65 -14.79 -12.37 -11.66
C ASP A 65 -14.32 -13.59 -10.85
N TYR A 66 -13.13 -13.50 -10.24
CA TYR A 66 -12.54 -14.53 -9.40
C TYR A 66 -12.67 -14.25 -7.89
N LYS A 67 -13.41 -13.21 -7.50
CA LYS A 67 -13.55 -12.75 -6.10
C LYS A 67 -12.19 -12.43 -5.45
N ILE A 68 -11.27 -11.88 -6.22
CA ILE A 68 -9.94 -11.47 -5.79
C ILE A 68 -9.93 -9.96 -5.57
N CYS A 69 -9.44 -9.54 -4.40
CA CYS A 69 -9.13 -8.15 -4.10
C CYS A 69 -7.82 -7.71 -4.76
N VAL A 70 -7.76 -6.45 -5.17
CA VAL A 70 -6.59 -5.86 -5.85
C VAL A 70 -5.99 -4.74 -5.01
N ASN A 71 -4.68 -4.78 -4.83
CA ASN A 71 -3.85 -3.70 -4.35
C ASN A 71 -2.89 -3.31 -5.49
N GLY A 72 -3.04 -2.12 -6.06
CA GLY A 72 -2.27 -1.67 -7.23
C GLY A 72 -1.04 -0.87 -6.82
N HIS A 73 0.14 -1.29 -7.26
CA HIS A 73 1.40 -0.54 -7.10
C HIS A 73 1.86 0.04 -8.44
N GLU A 74 2.60 1.17 -8.40
CA GLU A 74 3.01 1.97 -9.58
C GLU A 74 1.83 2.34 -10.51
N ALA A 75 0.61 2.12 -10.07
CA ALA A 75 -0.60 2.42 -10.82
C ALA A 75 -0.93 3.92 -10.78
N VAL A 76 -1.89 4.32 -11.62
CA VAL A 76 -2.38 5.70 -11.63
C VAL A 76 -3.05 6.06 -10.31
N ARG A 77 -3.00 7.33 -9.95
CA ARG A 77 -3.69 7.88 -8.76
C ARG A 77 -5.17 7.47 -8.74
N PRO A 78 -5.71 7.12 -7.57
CA PRO A 78 -7.10 6.72 -7.46
C PRO A 78 -8.05 7.87 -7.84
N THR A 79 -9.12 7.50 -8.54
CA THR A 79 -10.17 8.41 -9.05
C THR A 79 -11.54 8.09 -8.47
N GLY A 80 -11.59 7.34 -7.36
CA GLY A 80 -12.83 6.86 -6.76
C GLY A 80 -13.31 5.52 -7.32
N LEU A 81 -12.53 4.85 -8.17
CA LEU A 81 -12.88 3.52 -8.72
C LEU A 81 -13.12 2.46 -7.65
N CYS A 82 -12.50 2.57 -6.48
CA CYS A 82 -12.74 1.68 -5.35
C CYS A 82 -14.19 1.71 -4.84
N ARG A 83 -14.94 2.78 -5.10
CA ARG A 83 -16.38 2.86 -4.79
C ARG A 83 -17.25 2.15 -5.82
N THR A 84 -16.79 2.06 -7.05
CA THR A 84 -17.47 1.32 -8.13
C THR A 84 -17.07 -0.15 -8.13
N TYR A 85 -15.80 -0.43 -7.86
CA TYR A 85 -15.22 -1.76 -7.81
C TYR A 85 -14.61 -2.00 -6.41
N PRO A 86 -15.42 -2.48 -5.45
CA PRO A 86 -14.99 -2.60 -4.05
C PRO A 86 -13.89 -3.62 -3.83
N ASN A 87 -13.60 -4.47 -4.81
CA ASN A 87 -12.43 -5.35 -4.78
C ASN A 87 -11.10 -4.61 -5.07
N LEU A 88 -11.12 -3.35 -5.53
CA LEU A 88 -9.96 -2.48 -5.55
C LEU A 88 -9.77 -1.89 -4.14
N ILE A 89 -9.04 -2.59 -3.29
CA ILE A 89 -8.94 -2.27 -1.86
C ILE A 89 -7.84 -1.27 -1.53
N GLY A 90 -6.85 -1.09 -2.42
CA GLY A 90 -5.77 -0.14 -2.20
C GLY A 90 -4.94 0.10 -3.45
N ASN A 91 -4.24 1.22 -3.42
CA ASN A 91 -3.21 1.59 -4.38
C ASN A 91 -2.05 2.21 -3.62
N GLU A 92 -0.84 2.01 -4.11
CA GLU A 92 0.28 2.84 -3.68
C GLU A 92 0.15 4.26 -4.26
N SER A 93 0.39 4.43 -5.54
CA SER A 93 0.20 5.65 -6.37
C SER A 93 0.80 6.94 -5.77
N ALA A 94 1.77 6.78 -4.89
CA ALA A 94 2.66 7.79 -4.33
C ALA A 94 3.84 7.05 -3.69
N ARG A 95 4.89 7.77 -3.29
CA ARG A 95 6.04 7.15 -2.63
C ARG A 95 5.64 6.52 -1.31
N GLY A 96 5.81 5.20 -1.19
CA GLY A 96 5.65 4.43 0.02
C GLY A 96 6.95 4.33 0.83
N THR A 97 6.97 3.45 1.82
CA THR A 97 8.10 3.24 2.75
C THR A 97 9.42 2.93 2.03
N GLU A 98 9.38 2.19 0.93
CA GLU A 98 10.61 1.83 0.19
C GLU A 98 11.43 3.04 -0.25
N TYR A 99 10.78 4.16 -0.57
CA TYR A 99 11.46 5.40 -0.96
C TYR A 99 12.20 6.10 0.19
N GLU A 100 11.96 5.71 1.42
CA GLU A 100 12.77 6.19 2.54
C GLU A 100 14.17 5.57 2.50
N ALA A 101 14.30 4.33 2.01
CA ALA A 101 15.57 3.62 1.92
C ALA A 101 16.41 4.06 0.71
N PHE A 102 15.83 4.12 -0.50
CA PHE A 102 16.59 4.44 -1.72
C PHE A 102 16.22 5.78 -2.36
N GLY A 103 15.06 6.32 -2.11
CA GLY A 103 14.60 7.60 -2.66
C GLY A 103 14.78 8.81 -1.74
N GLY A 104 15.20 8.59 -0.48
CA GLY A 104 15.47 9.64 0.50
C GLY A 104 14.24 10.46 0.89
N SER A 105 13.06 9.84 0.96
CA SER A 105 11.85 10.51 1.47
C SER A 105 12.09 11.05 2.88
N LYS A 106 11.68 12.29 3.10
CA LYS A 106 11.89 12.96 4.40
C LYS A 106 10.71 12.70 5.34
N PRO A 107 10.89 12.83 6.66
CA PRO A 107 9.84 12.56 7.65
C PRO A 107 8.52 13.29 7.41
N PHE A 108 8.53 14.50 6.85
CA PHE A 108 7.35 15.29 6.55
C PHE A 108 6.47 14.68 5.44
N HIS A 109 7.02 13.76 4.62
CA HIS A 109 6.26 13.16 3.53
C HIS A 109 5.01 12.45 4.03
N THR A 110 5.10 11.70 5.11
CA THR A 110 3.96 10.97 5.69
C THR A 110 2.88 11.87 6.28
N THR A 111 3.22 13.09 6.66
CA THR A 111 2.26 14.10 7.15
C THR A 111 1.66 14.96 6.04
N LEU A 112 2.17 14.84 4.79
CA LEU A 112 1.55 15.42 3.60
C LEU A 112 0.52 14.50 2.94
N LEU A 113 0.73 13.18 2.99
CA LEU A 113 -0.10 12.19 2.29
C LEU A 113 -1.60 12.27 2.64
N PRO A 114 -2.01 12.50 3.90
CA PRO A 114 -3.41 12.65 4.26
C PRO A 114 -4.12 13.81 3.55
N PHE A 115 -3.40 14.88 3.22
CA PHE A 115 -3.96 16.09 2.63
C PHE A 115 -3.95 16.11 1.08
N ASN A 116 -3.28 15.14 0.47
CA ASN A 116 -3.19 15.09 -0.99
C ASN A 116 -3.51 13.67 -1.53
N ARG A 117 -2.68 12.67 -1.25
CA ARG A 117 -2.84 11.33 -1.83
C ARG A 117 -4.08 10.60 -1.33
N LEU A 118 -4.38 10.69 -0.02
CA LEU A 118 -5.50 9.98 0.60
C LEU A 118 -6.88 10.59 0.27
N ILE A 119 -6.93 11.81 -0.28
CA ILE A 119 -8.18 12.42 -0.78
C ILE A 119 -8.79 11.55 -1.90
N GLY A 120 -7.96 10.88 -2.70
CA GLY A 120 -8.41 9.99 -3.78
C GLY A 120 -8.87 8.61 -3.33
N GLY A 121 -8.59 8.21 -2.09
CA GLY A 121 -8.91 6.90 -1.55
C GLY A 121 -7.77 6.25 -0.77
N PRO A 122 -7.93 5.02 -0.30
CA PRO A 122 -6.96 4.31 0.52
C PRO A 122 -5.60 4.18 -0.16
N MET A 123 -4.54 4.20 0.64
CA MET A 123 -3.17 4.07 0.17
C MET A 123 -2.46 2.91 0.84
N ASP A 124 -1.85 2.03 0.05
CA ASP A 124 -0.86 1.10 0.57
C ASP A 124 0.51 1.80 0.69
N TYR A 125 0.79 2.32 1.88
CA TYR A 125 2.07 2.95 2.21
C TYR A 125 3.15 1.94 2.58
N THR A 126 2.76 0.70 2.91
CA THR A 126 3.65 -0.34 3.44
C THR A 126 4.37 0.07 4.73
N PRO A 127 3.65 0.44 5.82
CA PRO A 127 4.26 0.86 7.07
C PRO A 127 4.82 -0.33 7.87
N GLY A 128 5.48 -0.03 9.00
CA GLY A 128 5.85 -1.02 10.01
C GLY A 128 7.32 -1.41 10.01
N ILE A 129 8.20 -0.58 9.47
CA ILE A 129 9.65 -0.78 9.62
C ILE A 129 10.06 -0.52 11.06
N PHE A 130 10.56 -1.55 11.75
CA PHE A 130 11.06 -1.48 13.13
C PHE A 130 12.57 -1.36 13.18
N ASP A 131 13.28 -2.09 12.31
CA ASP A 131 14.71 -1.89 12.13
C ASP A 131 14.96 -0.77 11.11
N THR A 132 15.17 0.43 11.61
CA THR A 132 15.32 1.63 10.76
C THR A 132 16.68 1.75 10.11
N LYS A 133 17.65 0.90 10.48
CA LYS A 133 18.99 0.87 9.91
C LYS A 133 19.13 -0.33 8.99
N LEU A 134 19.42 -0.06 7.73
CA LEU A 134 19.60 -1.08 6.71
C LEU A 134 21.09 -1.45 6.53
N ASP A 135 21.83 -1.49 7.62
CA ASP A 135 23.29 -1.73 7.64
C ASP A 135 23.68 -3.16 7.25
N PHE A 136 22.73 -4.11 7.35
CA PHE A 136 22.93 -5.48 6.85
C PHE A 136 23.15 -5.56 5.31
N MET A 137 22.77 -4.51 4.59
CA MET A 137 23.00 -4.36 3.14
C MET A 137 24.31 -3.64 2.80
N GLY A 138 25.13 -3.28 3.82
CA GLY A 138 26.32 -2.46 3.69
C GLY A 138 26.02 -0.95 3.68
N ASP A 139 27.03 -0.15 3.36
CA ASP A 139 26.89 1.31 3.31
C ASP A 139 26.06 1.77 2.13
N LEU A 140 24.76 1.85 2.31
CA LEU A 140 23.85 2.41 1.32
C LEU A 140 23.74 3.93 1.48
N PRO A 141 23.63 4.72 0.38
CA PRO A 141 23.52 6.17 0.43
C PRO A 141 22.37 6.70 1.26
N HIS A 142 21.32 5.88 1.44
CA HIS A 142 20.12 6.17 2.22
C HIS A 142 19.75 4.97 3.10
N GLY A 143 20.74 4.33 3.70
CA GLY A 143 20.59 3.11 4.50
C GLY A 143 19.86 3.29 5.83
N GLN A 144 19.12 4.39 6.00
CA GLN A 144 18.31 4.61 7.20
C GLN A 144 16.94 5.16 6.85
N VAL A 145 15.90 4.49 7.34
CA VAL A 145 14.53 5.00 7.34
C VAL A 145 14.40 6.09 8.41
N GLN A 146 14.14 7.33 7.99
CA GLN A 146 14.11 8.50 8.88
C GLN A 146 12.79 8.57 9.67
N THR A 147 12.62 7.66 10.61
CA THR A 147 11.39 7.47 11.38
C THR A 147 11.70 7.10 12.83
N THR A 148 10.65 6.92 13.61
CA THR A 148 10.69 6.28 14.93
C THR A 148 9.70 5.13 14.96
N LEU A 149 9.88 4.18 15.88
CA LEU A 149 8.95 3.07 16.07
C LEU A 149 7.53 3.58 16.35
N ALA A 150 7.38 4.58 17.22
CA ALA A 150 6.09 5.19 17.51
C ALA A 150 5.42 5.78 16.24
N LYS A 151 6.19 6.45 15.39
CA LYS A 151 5.68 6.97 14.12
C LYS A 151 5.24 5.85 13.20
N GLN A 152 6.00 4.77 13.08
CA GLN A 152 5.59 3.61 12.26
C GLN A 152 4.25 3.04 12.72
N LEU A 153 4.01 2.94 14.03
CA LEU A 153 2.72 2.52 14.56
C LEU A 153 1.61 3.53 14.22
N ALA A 154 1.87 4.83 14.38
CA ALA A 154 0.90 5.89 14.08
C ALA A 154 0.46 5.88 12.61
N LEU A 155 1.31 5.42 11.67
CA LEU A 155 0.95 5.34 10.23
C LEU A 155 -0.22 4.40 9.97
N TYR A 156 -0.42 3.37 10.78
CA TYR A 156 -1.58 2.47 10.65
C TYR A 156 -2.92 3.15 10.92
N VAL A 157 -2.90 4.25 11.66
CA VAL A 157 -4.09 5.06 11.96
C VAL A 157 -4.21 6.26 11.03
N THR A 158 -3.09 6.96 10.76
CA THR A 158 -3.09 8.21 9.99
C THR A 158 -3.19 7.98 8.47
N LEU A 159 -2.62 6.89 7.95
CA LEU A 159 -2.67 6.54 6.53
C LEU A 159 -3.70 5.43 6.31
N TYR A 160 -4.92 5.84 5.99
CA TYR A 160 -6.03 4.90 5.82
C TYR A 160 -5.77 3.90 4.67
N SER A 161 -5.86 2.63 5.01
CA SER A 161 -5.98 1.53 4.06
C SER A 161 -6.74 0.36 4.70
N PRO A 162 -7.70 -0.28 4.01
CA PRO A 162 -8.34 -1.50 4.51
C PRO A 162 -7.41 -2.71 4.44
N LEU A 163 -6.28 -2.59 3.77
CA LEU A 163 -5.19 -3.56 3.74
C LEU A 163 -3.93 -2.87 4.25
N GLN A 164 -3.43 -3.31 5.39
CA GLN A 164 -2.18 -2.81 5.98
C GLN A 164 -1.10 -3.88 5.87
N MET A 165 0.10 -3.46 5.50
CA MET A 165 1.28 -4.32 5.45
C MET A 165 2.05 -4.27 6.76
N ALA A 166 2.83 -5.32 7.03
CA ALA A 166 3.88 -5.33 8.03
C ALA A 166 5.21 -5.47 7.24
N ALA A 167 5.89 -4.34 7.03
CA ALA A 167 6.92 -4.21 6.00
C ALA A 167 8.33 -4.62 6.43
N ASP A 168 8.50 -5.12 7.66
CA ASP A 168 9.78 -5.55 8.18
C ASP A 168 9.92 -7.08 8.21
N LEU A 169 11.10 -7.56 8.56
CA LEU A 169 11.40 -8.96 8.77
C LEU A 169 10.81 -9.47 10.09
N VAL A 170 10.47 -10.74 10.13
CA VAL A 170 9.91 -11.40 11.34
C VAL A 170 10.85 -11.22 12.54
N GLU A 171 12.15 -11.40 12.33
CA GLU A 171 13.18 -11.28 13.35
C GLU A 171 13.28 -9.88 13.98
N ASN A 172 12.87 -8.85 13.23
CA ASN A 172 12.83 -7.48 13.74
C ASN A 172 11.58 -7.24 14.58
N TYR A 173 10.46 -7.83 14.21
CA TYR A 173 9.25 -7.81 15.05
C TYR A 173 9.41 -8.59 16.34
N GLU A 174 10.11 -9.73 16.32
CA GLU A 174 10.38 -10.54 17.52
C GLU A 174 11.16 -9.79 18.60
N LYS A 175 11.98 -8.80 18.23
CA LYS A 175 12.68 -7.91 19.16
C LYS A 175 11.76 -6.91 19.89
N HIS A 176 10.55 -6.66 19.36
CA HIS A 176 9.62 -5.62 19.80
C HIS A 176 8.17 -6.12 19.77
N MET A 177 7.92 -7.27 20.39
CA MET A 177 6.62 -7.93 20.34
C MET A 177 5.48 -7.13 20.99
N ASP A 178 5.78 -6.28 21.94
CA ASP A 178 4.85 -5.31 22.54
C ASP A 178 4.34 -4.30 21.51
N ALA A 179 5.26 -3.71 20.74
CA ALA A 179 4.93 -2.80 19.65
C ALA A 179 4.24 -3.54 18.47
N PHE A 180 4.68 -4.76 18.15
CA PHE A 180 4.05 -5.56 17.10
C PHE A 180 2.63 -6.00 17.48
N GLN A 181 2.33 -6.13 18.78
CA GLN A 181 0.97 -6.40 19.23
C GLN A 181 0.00 -5.31 18.80
N PHE A 182 0.42 -4.03 18.80
CA PHE A 182 -0.41 -2.95 18.27
C PHE A 182 -0.78 -3.17 16.80
N ILE A 183 0.16 -3.60 15.95
CA ILE A 183 -0.12 -3.88 14.51
C ILE A 183 -1.14 -5.00 14.36
N LYS A 184 -1.12 -6.00 15.26
CA LYS A 184 -2.10 -7.10 15.23
C LYS A 184 -3.49 -6.68 15.69
N ASP A 185 -3.57 -5.71 16.59
CA ASP A 185 -4.81 -5.31 17.26
C ASP A 185 -5.48 -4.10 16.61
N VAL A 186 -4.70 -3.24 15.91
CA VAL A 186 -5.24 -2.03 15.27
C VAL A 186 -6.25 -2.40 14.19
N ALA A 187 -7.40 -1.74 14.21
CA ALA A 187 -8.43 -1.94 13.20
C ALA A 187 -7.99 -1.39 11.83
N VAL A 188 -8.55 -1.93 10.76
CA VAL A 188 -8.35 -1.48 9.37
C VAL A 188 -9.65 -0.98 8.73
N ASP A 189 -10.77 -1.09 9.44
CA ASP A 189 -12.08 -0.60 9.03
C ASP A 189 -12.69 0.21 10.19
N TRP A 190 -13.25 1.38 9.87
CA TRP A 190 -13.59 2.41 10.83
C TRP A 190 -15.02 2.90 10.62
N ASP A 191 -15.77 3.05 11.72
CA ASP A 191 -17.10 3.64 11.69
C ASP A 191 -17.04 5.16 11.70
N ASP A 192 -16.00 5.74 12.36
CA ASP A 192 -15.84 7.18 12.44
C ASP A 192 -14.35 7.58 12.48
N SER A 193 -14.08 8.84 12.16
CA SER A 193 -12.74 9.40 12.16
C SER A 193 -12.79 10.90 12.50
N GLU A 194 -12.08 11.29 13.53
CA GLU A 194 -11.92 12.68 13.95
C GLU A 194 -10.51 13.17 13.65
N TYR A 195 -10.40 14.21 12.84
CA TYR A 195 -9.17 14.94 12.60
C TYR A 195 -9.09 16.10 13.57
N ILE A 196 -8.36 15.91 14.66
CA ILE A 196 -8.36 16.81 15.83
C ILE A 196 -7.58 18.08 15.51
N GLU A 197 -6.37 17.92 14.98
CA GLU A 197 -5.51 19.03 14.56
C GLU A 197 -4.48 18.55 13.54
N ALA A 198 -4.02 19.45 12.70
CA ALA A 198 -3.01 19.12 11.72
C ALA A 198 -2.34 20.37 11.12
N GLU A 199 -1.06 20.24 10.78
CA GLU A 199 -0.32 21.16 9.90
C GLU A 199 0.37 20.33 8.81
N PRO A 200 -0.02 20.49 7.52
CA PRO A 200 0.53 19.70 6.44
C PRO A 200 2.06 19.80 6.36
N GLY A 201 2.73 18.65 6.42
CA GLY A 201 4.19 18.57 6.40
C GLY A 201 4.85 18.63 7.77
N ASP A 202 4.09 18.88 8.83
CA ASP A 202 4.60 18.92 10.20
C ASP A 202 3.98 17.80 11.03
N TYR A 203 2.69 17.90 11.36
CA TYR A 203 2.01 16.90 12.16
C TYR A 203 0.56 16.67 11.74
N ILE A 204 -0.02 15.58 12.25
CA ILE A 204 -1.44 15.25 12.16
C ILE A 204 -1.85 14.43 13.37
N THR A 205 -2.96 14.80 13.99
CA THR A 205 -3.59 14.07 15.10
C THR A 205 -4.97 13.58 14.65
N VAL A 206 -5.14 12.26 14.67
CA VAL A 206 -6.36 11.58 14.23
C VAL A 206 -6.81 10.60 15.29
N ALA A 207 -8.08 10.60 15.61
CA ALA A 207 -8.73 9.52 16.32
C ALA A 207 -9.67 8.77 15.37
N ARG A 208 -9.75 7.44 15.53
CA ARG A 208 -10.62 6.61 14.71
C ARG A 208 -11.39 5.63 15.57
N LYS A 209 -12.67 5.47 15.29
CA LYS A 209 -13.53 4.50 15.93
C LYS A 209 -13.53 3.19 15.14
N ALA A 210 -13.07 2.12 15.77
CA ALA A 210 -13.05 0.81 15.14
C ALA A 210 -14.47 0.34 14.83
N LYS A 211 -14.67 -0.20 13.63
CA LYS A 211 -15.98 -0.61 13.13
C LYS A 211 -16.67 -1.62 14.03
N GLY A 212 -17.93 -1.32 14.35
CA GLY A 212 -18.77 -2.20 15.16
C GLY A 212 -18.41 -2.24 16.65
N THR A 213 -17.61 -1.28 17.11
CA THR A 213 -17.19 -1.17 18.52
C THR A 213 -17.37 0.25 19.05
N ASP A 214 -17.15 0.45 20.35
CA ASP A 214 -17.03 1.77 20.96
C ASP A 214 -15.57 2.19 21.22
N ASN A 215 -14.60 1.44 20.70
CA ASN A 215 -13.17 1.73 20.85
C ASN A 215 -12.71 2.80 19.84
N TRP A 216 -12.01 3.81 20.39
CA TRP A 216 -11.34 4.89 19.65
C TRP A 216 -9.84 4.74 19.72
#